data_87c3732a2ac573d1fe1d0675a5fbb9c0
#
_entry.id   87c3732a2ac573d1fe1d0675a5fbb9c0
#
_cell.length_a   1.000
_cell.length_b   1.000
_cell.length_c   1.000
_cell.angle_alpha   90.00
_cell.angle_beta   90.00
_cell.angle_gamma   90.00
#
_symmetry.space_group_name_H-M   'P 1'
#
loop_
_entity.id
_entity.type
_entity.pdbx_description
1 polymer ?
#
loop_
_entity_poly.entity_id
_entity_poly.type
_entity_poly.pdbx_seq_one_letter_code
_entity_poly.pdbx_strand_id
1 'polypeptide(L)'
;MEFFQAILDMSAVSFAQHFVNGFSLGSLYALIAIGYTMVYGILLMINFAHADIVMMACYFAFFGITVFHIPWYITFVGVIIATALLGVLIERTAYRPLREAPKNSVLISAIGASFLLENLANYLFSGRPLRFPEIPLLSQNIAVGEVQIQAICLVIPVMTFLSLAVLLHIVNNTKTGMAMRAEIGRAHV
;
A
#
# COMPACT_ATOMS: atom_id res chain seq x y z
N MET A 1 -8.77 31.53 -13.56
CA MET A 1 -8.01 32.66 -13.01
C MET A 1 -7.88 32.58 -11.50
N GLU A 2 -8.91 32.19 -10.75
CA GLU A 2 -8.88 32.06 -9.28
C GLU A 2 -7.81 31.09 -8.76
N PHE A 3 -7.58 29.96 -9.44
CA PHE A 3 -6.56 28.99 -9.05
C PHE A 3 -5.13 29.57 -9.11
N PHE A 4 -4.82 30.36 -10.13
CA PHE A 4 -3.52 31.04 -10.26
C PHE A 4 -3.32 32.15 -9.23
N GLN A 5 -4.38 32.90 -8.92
CA GLN A 5 -4.33 33.89 -7.85
C GLN A 5 -4.14 33.26 -6.47
N ALA A 6 -4.83 32.16 -6.18
CA ALA A 6 -4.65 31.43 -4.91
C ALA A 6 -3.20 30.91 -4.73
N ILE A 7 -2.52 30.53 -5.81
CA ILE A 7 -1.09 30.14 -5.75
C ILE A 7 -0.19 31.35 -5.52
N LEU A 8 -0.48 32.48 -6.16
CA LEU A 8 0.31 33.72 -6.03
C LEU A 8 0.17 34.33 -4.63
N ASP A 9 -0.99 34.19 -4.01
CA ASP A 9 -1.27 34.71 -2.67
C ASP A 9 -0.82 33.79 -1.54
N MET A 10 -0.33 32.56 -1.87
CA MET A 10 0.20 31.64 -0.86
C MET A 10 1.50 32.16 -0.26
N SER A 11 1.55 32.26 1.08
CA SER A 11 2.81 32.52 1.78
C SER A 11 3.83 31.39 1.49
N ALA A 12 5.13 31.72 1.47
CA ALA A 12 6.19 30.73 1.27
C ALA A 12 6.10 29.55 2.27
N VAL A 13 5.63 29.83 3.48
CA VAL A 13 5.40 28.84 4.54
C VAL A 13 4.30 27.86 4.15
N SER A 14 3.15 28.35 3.66
CA SER A 14 2.05 27.51 3.21
C SER A 14 2.44 26.65 2.01
N PHE A 15 3.19 27.20 1.07
CA PHE A 15 3.72 26.45 -0.07
C PHE A 15 4.63 25.31 0.38
N ALA A 16 5.60 25.58 1.28
CA ALA A 16 6.50 24.56 1.82
C ALA A 16 5.74 23.44 2.55
N GLN A 17 4.71 23.79 3.31
CA GLN A 17 3.87 22.81 4.02
C GLN A 17 3.09 21.91 3.06
N HIS A 18 2.47 22.49 2.03
CA HIS A 18 1.76 21.71 1.01
C HIS A 18 2.72 20.84 0.19
N PHE A 19 3.94 21.32 -0.08
CA PHE A 19 4.96 20.53 -0.77
C PHE A 19 5.36 19.29 0.04
N VAL A 20 5.65 19.43 1.34
CA VAL A 20 6.01 18.33 2.23
C VAL A 20 4.87 17.31 2.34
N ASN A 21 3.65 17.79 2.54
CA ASN A 21 2.47 16.93 2.62
C ASN A 21 2.22 16.19 1.29
N GLY A 22 2.35 16.88 0.17
CA GLY A 22 2.21 16.30 -1.16
C GLY A 22 3.29 15.27 -1.47
N PHE A 23 4.53 15.54 -1.07
CA PHE A 23 5.64 14.59 -1.22
C PHE A 23 5.44 13.33 -0.38
N SER A 24 4.96 13.47 0.86
CA SER A 24 4.62 12.35 1.74
C SER A 24 3.50 11.49 1.13
N LEU A 25 2.41 12.12 0.70
CA LEU A 25 1.28 11.43 0.06
C LEU A 25 1.70 10.74 -1.24
N GLY A 26 2.50 11.43 -2.06
CA GLY A 26 3.08 10.88 -3.29
C GLY A 26 3.96 9.65 -3.03
N SER A 27 4.75 9.67 -1.96
CA SER A 27 5.56 8.54 -1.53
C SER A 27 4.72 7.33 -1.13
N LEU A 28 3.58 7.55 -0.45
CA LEU A 28 2.64 6.49 -0.13
C LEU A 28 2.06 5.84 -1.39
N TYR A 29 1.60 6.64 -2.34
CA TYR A 29 1.11 6.12 -3.63
C TYR A 29 2.20 5.40 -4.41
N ALA A 30 3.43 5.90 -4.39
CA ALA A 30 4.57 5.24 -5.02
C ALA A 30 4.81 3.84 -4.42
N LEU A 31 4.72 3.70 -3.08
CA LEU A 31 4.88 2.41 -2.41
C LEU A 31 3.82 1.40 -2.85
N ILE A 32 2.56 1.82 -2.92
CA ILE A 32 1.45 0.97 -3.41
C ILE A 32 1.68 0.58 -4.88
N ALA A 33 2.07 1.55 -5.72
CA ALA A 33 2.33 1.32 -7.14
C ALA A 33 3.49 0.36 -7.37
N ILE A 34 4.57 0.47 -6.59
CA ILE A 34 5.73 -0.45 -6.66
C ILE A 34 5.29 -1.88 -6.31
N GLY A 35 4.51 -2.05 -5.23
CA GLY A 35 3.97 -3.36 -4.87
C GLY A 35 3.09 -3.96 -5.97
N TYR A 36 2.22 -3.13 -6.57
CA TYR A 36 1.36 -3.55 -7.66
C TYR A 36 2.15 -3.94 -8.92
N THR A 37 3.10 -3.12 -9.34
CA THR A 37 3.91 -3.37 -10.55
C THR A 37 4.80 -4.60 -10.40
N MET A 38 5.29 -4.88 -9.18
CA MET A 38 6.05 -6.09 -8.91
C MET A 38 5.20 -7.35 -9.11
N VAL A 39 3.99 -7.37 -8.54
CA VAL A 39 3.06 -8.50 -8.72
C VAL A 39 2.68 -8.67 -10.19
N TYR A 40 2.37 -7.56 -10.88
CA TYR A 40 2.07 -7.57 -12.30
C TYR A 40 3.25 -8.09 -13.14
N GLY A 41 4.47 -7.66 -12.83
CA GLY A 41 5.67 -8.09 -13.55
C GLY A 41 5.95 -9.60 -13.45
N ILE A 42 5.56 -10.24 -12.34
CA ILE A 42 5.75 -11.68 -12.13
C ILE A 42 4.62 -12.49 -12.76
N LEU A 43 3.37 -12.08 -12.52
CA LEU A 43 2.20 -12.85 -12.92
C LEU A 43 1.72 -12.52 -14.33
N LEU A 44 2.14 -11.37 -14.90
CA LEU A 44 1.67 -10.80 -16.17
C LEU A 44 0.14 -10.69 -16.25
N MET A 45 -0.50 -10.56 -15.10
CA MET A 45 -1.93 -10.46 -14.91
C MET A 45 -2.28 -9.32 -13.97
N ILE A 46 -3.32 -8.56 -14.31
CA ILE A 46 -3.79 -7.45 -13.50
C ILE A 46 -4.46 -8.01 -12.23
N ASN A 47 -3.90 -7.67 -11.07
CA ASN A 47 -4.47 -8.04 -9.78
C ASN A 47 -5.39 -6.91 -9.26
N PHE A 48 -6.67 -6.98 -9.57
CA PHE A 48 -7.64 -5.99 -9.08
C PHE A 48 -7.83 -6.04 -7.56
N ALA A 49 -7.61 -7.20 -6.93
CA ALA A 49 -7.73 -7.34 -5.48
C ALA A 49 -6.59 -6.68 -4.70
N HIS A 50 -5.56 -6.10 -5.36
CA HIS A 50 -4.41 -5.52 -4.65
C HIS A 50 -4.80 -4.35 -3.73
N ALA A 51 -5.65 -3.45 -4.21
CA ALA A 51 -6.13 -2.32 -3.43
C ALA A 51 -6.95 -2.78 -2.21
N ASP A 52 -7.75 -3.84 -2.39
CA ASP A 52 -8.59 -4.40 -1.32
C ASP A 52 -7.75 -5.13 -0.27
N ILE A 53 -6.63 -5.74 -0.68
CA ILE A 53 -5.65 -6.31 0.27
C ILE A 53 -5.03 -5.19 1.11
N VAL A 54 -4.70 -4.03 0.52
CA VAL A 54 -4.20 -2.85 1.27
C VAL A 54 -5.29 -2.34 2.22
N MET A 55 -6.54 -2.25 1.78
CA MET A 55 -7.68 -1.89 2.62
C MET A 55 -7.81 -2.86 3.81
N MET A 56 -7.75 -4.17 3.59
CA MET A 56 -7.81 -5.16 4.68
C MET A 56 -6.64 -5.00 5.66
N ALA A 57 -5.43 -4.68 5.17
CA ALA A 57 -4.29 -4.39 6.04
C ALA A 57 -4.55 -3.19 6.98
N CYS A 58 -5.20 -2.14 6.46
CA CYS A 58 -5.60 -0.99 7.27
C CYS A 58 -6.62 -1.39 8.35
N TYR A 59 -7.59 -2.24 8.03
CA TYR A 59 -8.53 -2.77 9.02
C TYR A 59 -7.82 -3.63 10.08
N PHE A 60 -6.92 -4.52 9.69
CA PHE A 60 -6.15 -5.34 10.64
C PHE A 60 -5.33 -4.45 11.58
N ALA A 61 -4.70 -3.39 11.07
CA ALA A 61 -3.98 -2.42 11.88
C ALA A 61 -4.90 -1.69 12.86
N PHE A 62 -6.03 -1.19 12.37
CA PHE A 62 -7.01 -0.47 13.18
C PHE A 62 -7.53 -1.34 14.34
N PHE A 63 -8.01 -2.54 14.03
CA PHE A 63 -8.57 -3.44 15.06
C PHE A 63 -7.50 -3.95 16.02
N GLY A 64 -6.29 -4.22 15.54
CA GLY A 64 -5.15 -4.61 16.37
C GLY A 64 -4.85 -3.58 17.46
N ILE A 65 -4.85 -2.31 17.11
CA ILE A 65 -4.53 -1.22 18.05
C ILE A 65 -5.75 -0.84 18.90
N THR A 66 -6.94 -0.67 18.27
CA THR A 66 -8.11 -0.10 18.98
C THR A 66 -8.93 -1.12 19.75
N VAL A 67 -9.11 -2.33 19.22
CA VAL A 67 -10.00 -3.34 19.84
C VAL A 67 -9.19 -4.32 20.67
N PHE A 68 -8.08 -4.82 20.13
CA PHE A 68 -7.25 -5.77 20.85
C PHE A 68 -6.21 -5.10 21.76
N HIS A 69 -6.11 -3.75 21.73
CA HIS A 69 -5.16 -2.97 22.52
C HIS A 69 -3.70 -3.47 22.42
N ILE A 70 -3.35 -4.07 21.27
CA ILE A 70 -2.00 -4.56 21.02
C ILE A 70 -1.08 -3.36 20.73
N PRO A 71 0.13 -3.30 21.30
CA PRO A 71 1.10 -2.26 20.99
C PRO A 71 1.33 -2.14 19.48
N TRP A 72 1.42 -0.92 18.96
CA TRP A 72 1.50 -0.62 17.53
C TRP A 72 2.61 -1.40 16.80
N TYR A 73 3.78 -1.63 17.43
CA TYR A 73 4.90 -2.36 16.84
C TYR A 73 4.62 -3.86 16.68
N ILE A 74 3.90 -4.48 17.60
CA ILE A 74 3.46 -5.89 17.49
C ILE A 74 2.35 -5.98 16.44
N THR A 75 1.41 -5.04 16.46
CA THR A 75 0.34 -4.95 15.45
C THR A 75 0.93 -4.84 14.05
N PHE A 76 1.98 -4.05 13.86
CA PHE A 76 2.64 -3.89 12.56
C PHE A 76 3.16 -5.23 12.00
N VAL A 77 3.85 -6.03 12.84
CA VAL A 77 4.31 -7.37 12.44
C VAL A 77 3.12 -8.30 12.17
N GLY A 78 2.10 -8.25 13.02
CA GLY A 78 0.88 -9.04 12.84
C GLY A 78 0.15 -8.72 11.53
N VAL A 79 0.08 -7.45 11.16
CA VAL A 79 -0.52 -6.99 9.89
C VAL A 79 0.25 -7.53 8.69
N ILE A 80 1.58 -7.50 8.72
CA ILE A 80 2.40 -8.07 7.62
C ILE A 80 2.08 -9.54 7.43
N ILE A 81 2.04 -10.31 8.52
CA ILE A 81 1.75 -11.74 8.47
C ILE A 81 0.32 -11.99 7.98
N ALA A 82 -0.67 -11.32 8.55
CA ALA A 82 -2.08 -11.47 8.19
C ALA A 82 -2.33 -11.12 6.72
N THR A 83 -1.74 -10.02 6.24
CA THR A 83 -1.86 -9.58 4.85
C THR A 83 -1.17 -10.55 3.90
N ALA A 84 0.00 -11.07 4.26
CA ALA A 84 0.69 -12.08 3.46
C ALA A 84 -0.14 -13.38 3.36
N LEU A 85 -0.73 -13.83 4.46
CA LEU A 85 -1.63 -14.99 4.47
C LEU A 85 -2.88 -14.77 3.62
N LEU A 86 -3.48 -13.57 3.69
CA LEU A 86 -4.61 -13.18 2.84
C LEU A 86 -4.22 -13.22 1.36
N GLY A 87 -3.05 -12.67 1.01
CA GLY A 87 -2.53 -12.72 -0.37
C GLY A 87 -2.33 -14.15 -0.87
N VAL A 88 -1.74 -15.04 -0.04
CA VAL A 88 -1.58 -16.47 -0.37
C VAL A 88 -2.95 -17.16 -0.51
N LEU A 89 -3.92 -16.81 0.31
CA LEU A 89 -5.27 -17.36 0.23
C LEU A 89 -5.92 -17.00 -1.11
N ILE A 90 -5.87 -15.72 -1.50
CA ILE A 90 -6.41 -15.23 -2.76
C ILE A 90 -5.68 -15.88 -3.96
N GLU A 91 -4.35 -15.99 -3.89
CA GLU A 91 -3.58 -16.68 -4.94
C GLU A 91 -4.05 -18.12 -5.11
N ARG A 92 -4.18 -18.87 -4.02
CA ARG A 92 -4.57 -20.29 -4.06
C ARG A 92 -6.00 -20.52 -4.49
N THR A 93 -6.92 -19.62 -4.14
CA THR A 93 -8.36 -19.81 -4.39
C THR A 93 -8.82 -19.17 -5.70
N ALA A 94 -8.35 -17.96 -5.99
CA ALA A 94 -8.83 -17.17 -7.11
C ALA A 94 -7.92 -17.24 -8.36
N TYR A 95 -6.60 -17.31 -8.17
CA TYR A 95 -5.66 -17.23 -9.32
C TYR A 95 -5.10 -18.60 -9.73
N ARG A 96 -4.65 -19.41 -8.78
CA ARG A 96 -3.98 -20.67 -9.07
C ARG A 96 -4.82 -21.65 -9.90
N PRO A 97 -6.13 -21.83 -9.63
CA PRO A 97 -6.97 -22.75 -10.41
C PRO A 97 -7.14 -22.32 -11.87
N LEU A 98 -6.95 -21.03 -12.17
CA LEU A 98 -7.17 -20.43 -13.48
C LEU A 98 -5.88 -20.11 -14.24
N ARG A 99 -4.72 -20.56 -13.79
CA ARG A 99 -3.42 -20.29 -14.45
C ARG A 99 -3.35 -20.73 -15.90
N GLU A 100 -4.02 -21.84 -16.24
CA GLU A 100 -4.07 -22.38 -17.59
C GLU A 100 -5.31 -21.92 -18.38
N ALA A 101 -6.20 -21.16 -17.75
CA ALA A 101 -7.40 -20.63 -18.37
C ALA A 101 -7.09 -19.39 -19.24
N PRO A 102 -8.00 -19.02 -20.17
CA PRO A 102 -7.86 -17.78 -20.91
C PRO A 102 -7.71 -16.57 -20.01
N LYS A 103 -6.90 -15.58 -20.41
CA LYS A 103 -6.60 -14.36 -19.61
C LYS A 103 -7.87 -13.64 -19.13
N ASN A 104 -8.95 -13.68 -19.92
CA ASN A 104 -10.23 -13.08 -19.53
C ASN A 104 -10.86 -13.76 -18.30
N SER A 105 -10.72 -15.09 -18.16
CA SER A 105 -11.26 -15.82 -17.01
C SER A 105 -10.53 -15.45 -15.72
N VAL A 106 -9.21 -15.27 -15.79
CA VAL A 106 -8.38 -14.82 -14.66
C VAL A 106 -8.76 -13.40 -14.27
N LEU A 107 -8.97 -12.52 -15.24
CA LEU A 107 -9.39 -11.13 -15.02
C LEU A 107 -10.74 -11.06 -14.30
N ILE A 108 -11.73 -11.87 -14.74
CA ILE A 108 -13.06 -11.95 -14.09
C ILE A 108 -12.92 -12.46 -12.66
N SER A 109 -12.07 -13.46 -12.41
CA SER A 109 -11.81 -13.99 -11.08
C SER A 109 -11.15 -12.93 -10.17
N ALA A 110 -10.23 -12.13 -10.71
CA ALA A 110 -9.60 -11.04 -9.99
C ALA A 110 -10.60 -9.97 -9.54
N ILE A 111 -11.51 -9.59 -10.43
CA ILE A 111 -12.62 -8.67 -10.13
C ILE A 111 -13.56 -9.29 -9.09
N GLY A 112 -13.89 -10.57 -9.22
CA GLY A 112 -14.71 -11.29 -8.25
C GLY A 112 -14.07 -11.34 -6.85
N ALA A 113 -12.75 -11.55 -6.77
CA ALA A 113 -12.01 -11.52 -5.52
C ALA A 113 -12.01 -10.11 -4.88
N SER A 114 -11.86 -9.06 -5.70
CA SER A 114 -11.97 -7.67 -5.26
C SER A 114 -13.34 -7.38 -4.65
N PHE A 115 -14.43 -7.66 -5.38
CA PHE A 115 -15.79 -7.50 -4.86
C PHE A 115 -16.08 -8.32 -3.60
N LEU A 116 -15.52 -9.54 -3.51
CA LEU A 116 -15.66 -10.36 -2.32
C LEU A 116 -15.02 -9.67 -1.11
N LEU A 117 -13.79 -9.16 -1.24
CA LEU A 117 -13.09 -8.48 -0.15
C LEU A 117 -13.79 -7.18 0.25
N GLU A 118 -14.23 -6.38 -0.72
CA GLU A 118 -14.94 -5.13 -0.48
C GLU A 118 -16.25 -5.38 0.29
N ASN A 119 -17.08 -6.31 -0.17
CA ASN A 119 -18.34 -6.64 0.48
C ASN A 119 -18.12 -7.31 1.84
N LEU A 120 -17.10 -8.15 1.98
CA LEU A 120 -16.72 -8.75 3.26
C LEU A 120 -16.29 -7.66 4.26
N ALA A 121 -15.48 -6.71 3.84
CA ALA A 121 -15.08 -5.58 4.66
C ALA A 121 -16.28 -4.73 5.08
N ASN A 122 -17.19 -4.41 4.16
CA ASN A 122 -18.43 -3.68 4.45
C ASN A 122 -19.31 -4.43 5.45
N TYR A 123 -19.44 -5.74 5.30
CA TYR A 123 -20.23 -6.58 6.20
C TYR A 123 -19.62 -6.67 7.61
N LEU A 124 -18.30 -6.90 7.69
CA LEU A 124 -17.59 -7.08 8.98
C LEU A 124 -17.38 -5.75 9.73
N PHE A 125 -17.12 -4.67 8.98
CA PHE A 125 -16.68 -3.39 9.54
C PHE A 125 -17.70 -2.24 9.35
N SER A 126 -18.90 -2.56 8.82
CA SER A 126 -20.05 -1.64 8.64
C SER A 126 -19.85 -0.50 7.65
N GLY A 127 -18.81 -0.49 6.81
CA GLY A 127 -18.59 0.50 5.75
C GLY A 127 -18.53 1.97 6.20
N ARG A 128 -18.45 2.25 7.50
CA ARG A 128 -18.36 3.61 8.05
C ARG A 128 -16.91 4.07 8.08
N PRO A 129 -16.65 5.36 7.82
CA PRO A 129 -15.31 5.92 8.00
C PRO A 129 -14.84 5.74 9.45
N LEU A 130 -13.72 5.04 9.63
CA LEU A 130 -13.09 4.85 10.92
C LEU A 130 -11.91 5.81 11.06
N ARG A 131 -11.83 6.52 12.19
CA ARG A 131 -10.68 7.37 12.48
C ARG A 131 -9.55 6.51 13.01
N PHE A 132 -8.43 6.49 12.30
CA PHE A 132 -7.24 5.74 12.73
C PHE A 132 -6.70 6.29 14.05
N PRO A 133 -6.31 5.43 15.02
CA PRO A 133 -5.77 5.88 16.29
C PRO A 133 -4.46 6.64 16.12
N GLU A 134 -4.31 7.71 16.90
CA GLU A 134 -3.08 8.48 16.90
C GLU A 134 -1.96 7.68 17.58
N ILE A 135 -0.86 7.49 16.85
CA ILE A 135 0.35 6.88 17.40
C ILE A 135 1.22 8.03 17.92
N PRO A 136 1.44 8.15 19.26
CA PRO A 136 2.09 9.33 19.84
C PRO A 136 3.45 9.67 19.23
N LEU A 137 4.19 8.65 18.76
CA LEU A 137 5.50 8.84 18.13
C LEU A 137 5.39 9.49 16.74
N LEU A 138 4.32 9.18 15.98
CA LEU A 138 4.12 9.63 14.60
C LEU A 138 3.28 10.90 14.50
N SER A 139 2.51 11.21 15.54
CA SER A 139 1.62 12.38 15.60
C SER A 139 2.33 13.64 16.11
N GLN A 140 3.61 13.56 16.45
CA GLN A 140 4.36 14.71 16.92
C GLN A 140 4.58 15.73 15.79
N ASN A 141 4.32 17.00 16.11
CA ASN A 141 4.63 18.11 15.21
C ASN A 141 6.09 18.54 15.41
N ILE A 142 6.84 18.51 14.33
CA ILE A 142 8.23 19.01 14.27
C ILE A 142 8.16 20.41 13.66
N ALA A 143 8.53 21.41 14.44
CA ALA A 143 8.62 22.78 13.95
C ALA A 143 9.97 23.01 13.26
N VAL A 144 9.96 23.28 11.97
CA VAL A 144 11.15 23.72 11.21
C VAL A 144 10.92 25.16 10.80
N GLY A 145 11.39 26.09 11.62
CA GLY A 145 11.08 27.51 11.49
C GLY A 145 9.60 27.78 11.72
N GLU A 146 8.92 28.37 10.75
CA GLU A 146 7.47 28.65 10.79
C GLU A 146 6.60 27.48 10.26
N VAL A 147 7.23 26.44 9.66
CA VAL A 147 6.54 25.30 9.07
C VAL A 147 6.36 24.23 10.15
N GLN A 148 5.12 23.78 10.35
CA GLN A 148 4.80 22.66 11.24
C GLN A 148 4.61 21.38 10.43
N ILE A 149 5.55 20.45 10.56
CA ILE A 149 5.53 19.18 9.83
C ILE A 149 5.20 18.06 10.81
N GLN A 150 4.19 17.26 10.52
CA GLN A 150 3.95 16.06 11.30
C GLN A 150 5.07 15.03 11.06
N ALA A 151 5.54 14.37 12.10
CA ALA A 151 6.61 13.37 11.99
C ALA A 151 6.29 12.28 10.96
N ILE A 152 5.02 11.89 10.82
CA ILE A 152 4.57 10.90 9.84
C ILE A 152 4.89 11.32 8.39
N CYS A 153 4.84 12.62 8.07
CA CYS A 153 5.14 13.13 6.73
C CYS A 153 6.61 12.92 6.32
N LEU A 154 7.50 12.78 7.29
CA LEU A 154 8.92 12.45 7.07
C LEU A 154 9.15 10.94 7.10
N VAL A 155 8.44 10.23 7.95
CA VAL A 155 8.56 8.78 8.09
C VAL A 155 8.09 8.04 6.83
N ILE A 156 6.99 8.47 6.22
CA ILE A 156 6.44 7.82 5.02
C ILE A 156 7.46 7.77 3.86
N PRO A 157 8.08 8.88 3.41
CA PRO A 157 9.11 8.83 2.36
C PRO A 157 10.29 7.94 2.73
N VAL A 158 10.80 8.04 3.96
CA VAL A 158 11.92 7.21 4.42
C VAL A 158 11.58 5.73 4.33
N MET A 159 10.41 5.33 4.83
CA MET A 159 9.93 3.95 4.75
C MET A 159 9.72 3.49 3.31
N THR A 160 9.26 4.38 2.43
CA THR A 160 9.09 4.09 1.00
C THR A 160 10.45 3.80 0.34
N PHE A 161 11.45 4.66 0.55
CA PHE A 161 12.80 4.45 0.02
C PHE A 161 13.46 3.19 0.59
N LEU A 162 13.29 2.94 1.89
CA LEU A 162 13.79 1.73 2.53
C LEU A 162 13.16 0.47 1.94
N SER A 163 11.83 0.47 1.78
CA SER A 163 11.09 -0.65 1.18
C SER A 163 11.52 -0.88 -0.27
N LEU A 164 11.72 0.19 -1.05
CA LEU A 164 12.24 0.12 -2.42
C LEU A 164 13.65 -0.46 -2.45
N ALA A 165 14.53 -0.02 -1.57
CA ALA A 165 15.91 -0.53 -1.48
C ALA A 165 15.94 -2.04 -1.15
N VAL A 166 15.13 -2.46 -0.18
CA VAL A 166 14.97 -3.88 0.20
C VAL A 166 14.43 -4.69 -0.99
N LEU A 167 13.41 -4.18 -1.66
CA LEU A 167 12.83 -4.82 -2.83
C LEU A 167 13.85 -5.00 -3.96
N LEU A 168 14.58 -3.93 -4.31
CA LEU A 168 15.63 -3.97 -5.34
C LEU A 168 16.74 -4.95 -4.95
N HIS A 169 17.11 -5.00 -3.66
CA HIS A 169 18.09 -5.97 -3.18
C HIS A 169 17.59 -7.41 -3.36
N ILE A 170 16.35 -7.70 -2.99
CA ILE A 170 15.73 -9.02 -3.17
C ILE A 170 15.70 -9.40 -4.65
N VAL A 171 15.21 -8.52 -5.51
CA VAL A 171 15.07 -8.79 -6.96
C VAL A 171 16.43 -8.96 -7.63
N ASN A 172 17.45 -8.20 -7.25
CA ASN A 172 18.74 -8.21 -7.92
C ASN A 172 19.69 -9.28 -7.37
N ASN A 173 19.64 -9.58 -6.09
CA ASN A 173 20.69 -10.35 -5.41
C ASN A 173 20.22 -11.70 -4.85
N THR A 174 18.92 -12.07 -4.98
CA THR A 174 18.43 -13.34 -4.45
C THR A 174 18.06 -14.34 -5.55
N LYS A 175 18.04 -15.64 -5.18
CA LYS A 175 17.59 -16.72 -6.08
C LYS A 175 16.14 -16.53 -6.52
N THR A 176 15.30 -16.03 -5.62
CA THR A 176 13.89 -15.69 -5.90
C THR A 176 13.78 -14.59 -6.93
N GLY A 177 14.60 -13.54 -6.82
CA GLY A 177 14.67 -12.45 -7.80
C GLY A 177 15.18 -12.91 -9.17
N MET A 178 16.13 -13.85 -9.22
CA MET A 178 16.55 -14.46 -10.49
C MET A 178 15.41 -15.25 -11.15
N ALA A 179 14.63 -16.00 -10.37
CA ALA A 179 13.47 -16.73 -10.89
C ALA A 179 12.40 -15.76 -11.44
N MET A 180 12.13 -14.66 -10.72
CA MET A 180 11.21 -13.60 -11.17
C MET A 180 11.65 -13.00 -12.51
N ARG A 181 12.92 -12.65 -12.66
CA ARG A 181 13.45 -12.08 -13.91
C ARG A 181 13.45 -13.09 -15.06
N ALA A 182 13.69 -14.37 -14.78
CA ALA A 182 13.62 -15.43 -15.79
C ALA A 182 12.19 -15.62 -16.33
N GLU A 183 11.17 -15.47 -15.47
CA GLU A 183 9.75 -15.53 -15.88
C GLU A 183 9.38 -14.34 -16.76
N ILE A 184 9.81 -13.12 -16.38
CA ILE A 184 9.60 -11.91 -17.18
C ILE A 184 10.29 -12.04 -18.55
N GLY A 185 11.50 -12.61 -18.61
CA GLY A 185 12.24 -12.82 -19.87
C GLY A 185 11.57 -13.82 -20.81
N ARG A 186 10.92 -14.86 -20.28
CA ARG A 186 10.19 -15.83 -21.10
C ARG A 186 8.91 -15.28 -21.73
N ALA A 187 8.34 -14.23 -21.15
CA ALA A 187 7.11 -13.64 -21.66
C ALA A 187 7.32 -12.75 -22.89
N HIS A 188 8.57 -12.45 -23.24
CA HIS A 188 8.93 -11.63 -24.40
C HIS A 188 9.46 -12.45 -25.60
N VAL A 189 9.47 -13.79 -25.49
CA VAL A 189 9.78 -14.73 -26.59
C VAL A 189 8.53 -15.48 -26.98
#